data_306979b8d95224a7b4874399ec1f0dc8
#
_entry.id   306979b8d95224a7b4874399ec1f0dc8
#
_cell.length_a   1.000
_cell.length_b   1.000
_cell.length_c   1.000
_cell.angle_alpha   90.00
_cell.angle_beta   90.00
_cell.angle_gamma   90.00
#
_symmetry.space_group_name_H-M   'P 1'
#
loop_
_entity.id
_entity.type
_entity.pdbx_description
1 polymer ?
#
loop_
_entity_poly.entity_id
_entity_poly.type
_entity_poly.pdbx_seq_one_letter_code
_entity_poly.pdbx_strand_id
1 'polypeptide(L)'
;YSLKNISDPKITDLCAPNNINTEQNFDAILNINMIHISRWKACIGLFSLAKKTIKDDGFVYLYGPYKKNNSHISLSNEEFDKQLRLKNSSWGVRSIEEVMRVSKKFGFLLYKTHEMPSNNFSHIFYKSKRS
;
A
#
# COMPACT_ATOMS: atom_id res chain seq x y z
N TYR A 1 19.04 23.19 0.52
CA TYR A 1 18.32 22.86 1.76
C TYR A 1 18.44 21.36 2.01
N SER A 2 19.19 20.98 3.01
CA SER A 2 19.38 19.58 3.35
C SER A 2 18.92 19.32 4.78
N LEU A 3 18.16 18.24 4.94
CA LEU A 3 17.71 17.76 6.25
C LEU A 3 18.57 16.56 6.66
N LYS A 4 19.06 16.59 7.88
CA LYS A 4 19.91 15.53 8.41
C LYS A 4 19.16 14.25 8.72
N ASN A 5 17.82 14.34 8.88
CA ASN A 5 16.97 13.22 9.24
C ASN A 5 16.26 12.58 8.04
N ILE A 6 16.61 12.98 6.81
CA ILE A 6 16.09 12.39 5.59
C ILE A 6 17.25 11.79 4.82
N SER A 7 17.17 10.50 4.56
CA SER A 7 18.16 9.81 3.74
C SER A 7 17.89 10.02 2.25
N ASP A 8 18.89 9.76 1.42
CA ASP A 8 18.75 9.87 -0.02
C ASP A 8 17.72 8.84 -0.55
N PRO A 9 16.99 9.20 -1.61
CA PRO A 9 16.07 8.25 -2.24
C PRO A 9 16.83 7.03 -2.77
N LYS A 10 16.17 5.86 -2.68
CA LYS A 10 16.69 4.61 -3.23
C LYS A 10 15.72 4.07 -4.25
N ILE A 11 16.24 3.56 -5.35
CA ILE A 11 15.40 2.89 -6.35
C ILE A 11 14.94 1.56 -5.75
N THR A 12 13.63 1.37 -5.71
CA THR A 12 13.03 0.19 -5.09
C THR A 12 11.95 -0.35 -6.02
N ASP A 13 12.10 -1.60 -6.43
CA ASP A 13 11.11 -2.28 -7.25
C ASP A 13 10.33 -3.28 -6.39
N LEU A 14 9.09 -2.94 -6.08
CA LEU A 14 8.24 -3.78 -5.23
C LEU A 14 7.74 -5.03 -5.97
N CYS A 15 7.85 -5.08 -7.29
CA CYS A 15 7.56 -6.30 -8.03
C CYS A 15 8.68 -7.34 -7.91
N ALA A 16 9.84 -6.94 -7.38
CA ALA A 16 10.97 -7.82 -7.11
C ALA A 16 11.48 -7.60 -5.68
N PRO A 17 10.66 -7.88 -4.64
CA PRO A 17 11.01 -7.56 -3.26
C PRO A 17 12.22 -8.31 -2.73
N ASN A 18 12.54 -9.49 -3.29
CA ASN A 18 13.71 -10.26 -2.88
C ASN A 18 15.03 -9.62 -3.30
N ASN A 19 14.99 -8.69 -4.26
CA ASN A 19 16.17 -7.94 -4.72
C ASN A 19 16.41 -6.68 -3.89
N ILE A 20 15.51 -6.38 -2.96
CA ILE A 20 15.66 -5.21 -2.09
C ILE A 20 16.51 -5.61 -0.90
N ASN A 21 17.68 -5.01 -0.81
CA ASN A 21 18.61 -5.28 0.29
C ASN A 21 18.55 -4.12 1.27
N THR A 22 17.89 -4.35 2.40
CA THR A 22 17.85 -3.39 3.49
C THR A 22 17.83 -4.13 4.81
N GLU A 23 18.63 -3.65 5.75
CA GLU A 23 18.70 -4.18 7.11
C GLU A 23 18.00 -3.28 8.10
N GLN A 24 17.41 -2.18 7.64
CA GLN A 24 16.78 -1.21 8.53
C GLN A 24 15.44 -1.72 9.05
N ASN A 25 15.17 -1.43 10.32
CA ASN A 25 13.90 -1.65 10.96
C ASN A 25 13.16 -0.32 11.02
N PHE A 26 12.04 -0.25 10.32
CA PHE A 26 11.23 0.95 10.24
C PHE A 26 10.04 0.88 11.20
N ASP A 27 9.62 2.04 11.69
CA ASP A 27 8.38 2.19 12.44
C ASP A 27 7.17 2.07 11.53
N ALA A 28 7.28 2.56 10.30
CA ALA A 28 6.17 2.60 9.38
C ALA A 28 6.62 2.66 7.93
N ILE A 29 5.76 2.20 7.04
CA ILE A 29 5.85 2.46 5.61
C ILE A 29 4.59 3.23 5.21
N LEU A 30 4.79 4.35 4.53
CA LEU A 30 3.70 5.18 4.00
C LEU A 30 3.64 4.99 2.49
N ASN A 31 2.45 4.76 1.97
CA ASN A 31 2.26 4.52 0.54
C ASN A 31 0.98 5.22 0.07
N ILE A 32 1.13 6.10 -0.92
CA ILE A 32 0.04 6.95 -1.39
C ILE A 32 -0.22 6.64 -2.87
N ASN A 33 -1.39 6.08 -3.16
CA ASN A 33 -1.88 5.76 -4.51
C ASN A 33 -1.06 4.76 -5.32
N MET A 34 0.11 4.33 -4.87
CA MET A 34 1.03 3.53 -5.67
C MET A 34 0.40 2.21 -6.12
N ILE A 35 -0.33 1.53 -5.25
CA ILE A 35 -0.89 0.20 -5.57
C ILE A 35 -1.98 0.25 -6.65
N HIS A 36 -2.56 1.44 -6.90
CA HIS A 36 -3.56 1.63 -7.95
C HIS A 36 -2.91 1.92 -9.30
N ILE A 37 -1.70 2.46 -9.31
CA ILE A 37 -0.96 2.86 -10.52
C ILE A 37 0.29 2.02 -10.72
N SER A 38 0.19 0.76 -10.38
CA SER A 38 1.23 -0.25 -10.54
C SER A 38 0.57 -1.62 -10.73
N ARG A 39 1.37 -2.60 -11.09
CA ARG A 39 0.89 -3.98 -11.18
C ARG A 39 0.50 -4.48 -9.79
N TRP A 40 -0.50 -5.36 -9.72
CA TRP A 40 -0.94 -5.93 -8.43
C TRP A 40 0.21 -6.58 -7.65
N LYS A 41 1.17 -7.13 -8.36
CA LYS A 41 2.36 -7.71 -7.77
C LYS A 41 3.12 -6.73 -6.86
N ALA A 42 3.03 -5.43 -7.14
CA ALA A 42 3.64 -4.41 -6.29
C ALA A 42 3.00 -4.32 -4.91
N CYS A 43 1.69 -4.55 -4.81
CA CYS A 43 1.00 -4.60 -3.52
C CYS A 43 1.50 -5.79 -2.70
N ILE A 44 1.63 -6.96 -3.32
CA ILE A 44 2.17 -8.15 -2.68
C ILE A 44 3.61 -7.88 -2.22
N GLY A 45 4.43 -7.27 -3.09
CA GLY A 45 5.81 -6.92 -2.77
C GLY A 45 5.93 -5.90 -1.64
N LEU A 46 4.99 -4.96 -1.56
CA LEU A 46 4.96 -3.97 -0.48
C LEU A 46 4.84 -4.66 0.89
N PHE A 47 3.88 -5.58 1.04
CA PHE A 47 3.69 -6.28 2.30
C PHE A 47 4.80 -7.30 2.58
N SER A 48 5.37 -7.89 1.54
CA SER A 48 6.55 -8.75 1.67
C SER A 48 7.73 -7.96 2.22
N LEU A 49 8.01 -6.78 1.67
CA LEU A 49 9.05 -5.88 2.15
C LEU A 49 8.75 -5.41 3.58
N ALA A 50 7.50 -5.04 3.84
CA ALA A 50 7.09 -4.57 5.16
C ALA A 50 7.34 -5.64 6.23
N LYS A 51 7.06 -6.90 5.92
CA LYS A 51 7.31 -7.99 6.85
C LYS A 51 8.78 -8.07 7.27
N LYS A 52 9.69 -7.80 6.35
CA LYS A 52 11.13 -7.84 6.60
C LYS A 52 11.65 -6.62 7.34
N THR A 53 11.05 -5.44 7.10
CA THR A 53 11.67 -4.17 7.47
C THR A 53 10.93 -3.40 8.55
N ILE A 54 9.66 -3.70 8.78
CA ILE A 54 8.89 -3.05 9.85
C ILE A 54 9.06 -3.85 11.13
N LYS A 55 9.42 -3.14 12.19
CA LYS A 55 9.54 -3.74 13.51
C LYS A 55 8.18 -4.09 14.10
N ASP A 56 8.16 -4.94 15.11
CA ASP A 56 6.95 -5.29 15.83
C ASP A 56 6.28 -4.00 16.35
N ASP A 57 4.96 -3.97 16.33
CA ASP A 57 4.15 -2.79 16.66
C ASP A 57 4.25 -1.65 15.64
N GLY A 58 4.97 -1.85 14.53
CA GLY A 58 4.98 -0.92 13.42
C GLY A 58 3.79 -1.10 12.50
N PHE A 59 3.68 -0.27 11.48
CA PHE A 59 2.51 -0.27 10.63
C PHE A 59 2.80 0.10 9.18
N VAL A 60 1.87 -0.27 8.30
CA VAL A 60 1.79 0.21 6.93
C VAL A 60 0.59 1.14 6.83
N TYR A 61 0.82 2.31 6.24
CA TYR A 61 -0.22 3.30 5.99
C TYR A 61 -0.45 3.38 4.49
N LEU A 62 -1.69 3.11 4.06
CA LEU A 62 -2.09 3.23 2.66
C LEU A 62 -3.13 4.32 2.50
N TYR A 63 -2.96 5.15 1.46
CA TYR A 63 -3.90 6.20 1.12
C TYR A 63 -4.32 6.06 -0.33
N GLY A 64 -5.60 6.21 -0.61
CA GLY A 64 -6.11 6.20 -1.98
C GLY A 64 -7.61 5.95 -2.09
N PRO A 65 -8.10 5.86 -3.33
CA PRO A 65 -9.51 5.67 -3.64
C PRO A 65 -9.88 4.18 -3.76
N TYR A 66 -10.04 3.48 -2.66
CA TYR A 66 -10.30 2.04 -2.66
C TYR A 66 -11.75 1.71 -3.01
N LYS A 67 -11.97 0.58 -3.67
CA LYS A 67 -13.29 -0.05 -3.74
C LYS A 67 -13.62 -0.68 -2.40
N LYS A 68 -14.89 -0.72 -2.07
CA LYS A 68 -15.41 -1.33 -0.86
C LYS A 68 -16.55 -2.28 -1.24
N ASN A 69 -16.53 -3.50 -0.71
CA ASN A 69 -17.47 -4.55 -1.10
C ASN A 69 -17.48 -4.76 -2.62
N ASN A 70 -16.30 -4.66 -3.21
CA ASN A 70 -16.06 -4.84 -4.65
C ASN A 70 -16.81 -3.84 -5.53
N SER A 71 -17.17 -2.69 -4.99
CA SER A 71 -17.86 -1.62 -5.73
C SER A 71 -17.17 -0.29 -5.50
N HIS A 72 -17.20 0.56 -6.52
CA HIS A 72 -16.74 1.94 -6.37
C HIS A 72 -17.68 2.71 -5.45
N ILE A 73 -17.10 3.55 -4.59
CA ILE A 73 -17.88 4.37 -3.66
C ILE A 73 -18.41 5.64 -4.30
N SER A 74 -17.95 5.99 -5.50
CA SER A 74 -18.37 7.20 -6.20
C SER A 74 -18.17 7.05 -7.70
N LEU A 75 -18.89 7.87 -8.47
CA LEU A 75 -18.72 7.94 -9.91
C LEU A 75 -17.32 8.45 -10.29
N SER A 76 -16.78 9.39 -9.52
CA SER A 76 -15.45 9.91 -9.79
C SER A 76 -14.36 8.84 -9.61
N ASN A 77 -14.50 7.97 -8.63
CA ASN A 77 -13.58 6.85 -8.45
C ASN A 77 -13.69 5.82 -9.56
N GLU A 78 -14.92 5.55 -10.01
CA GLU A 78 -15.14 4.67 -11.15
C GLU A 78 -14.50 5.21 -12.42
N GLU A 79 -14.66 6.51 -12.66
CA GLU A 79 -14.04 7.17 -13.82
C GLU A 79 -12.51 7.16 -13.73
N PHE A 80 -11.98 7.41 -12.56
CA PHE A 80 -10.54 7.34 -12.33
C PHE A 80 -9.99 5.94 -12.61
N ASP A 81 -10.69 4.91 -12.16
CA ASP A 81 -10.34 3.51 -12.42
C ASP A 81 -10.29 3.23 -13.94
N LYS A 82 -11.30 3.69 -14.67
CA LYS A 82 -11.33 3.53 -16.13
C LYS A 82 -10.14 4.22 -16.79
N GLN A 83 -9.80 5.43 -16.37
CA GLN A 83 -8.66 6.17 -16.89
C GLN A 83 -7.34 5.45 -16.62
N LEU A 84 -7.18 4.90 -15.43
CA LEU A 84 -5.98 4.14 -15.09
C LEU A 84 -5.84 2.92 -16.00
N ARG A 85 -6.92 2.16 -16.16
CA ARG A 85 -6.89 0.95 -17.00
C ARG A 85 -6.67 1.24 -18.47
N LEU A 86 -7.10 2.41 -18.95
CA LEU A 86 -6.82 2.85 -20.32
C LEU A 86 -5.34 3.19 -20.52
N LYS A 87 -4.68 3.73 -19.49
CA LYS A 87 -3.25 4.03 -19.54
C LYS A 87 -2.40 2.76 -19.45
N ASN A 88 -2.82 1.82 -18.61
CA ASN A 88 -2.12 0.57 -18.42
C ASN A 88 -3.11 -0.46 -17.90
N SER A 89 -3.29 -1.55 -18.63
CA SER A 89 -4.29 -2.58 -18.29
C SER A 89 -4.01 -3.28 -16.96
N SER A 90 -2.79 -3.20 -16.44
CA SER A 90 -2.45 -3.79 -15.14
C SER A 90 -2.68 -2.85 -13.96
N TRP A 91 -3.05 -1.59 -14.23
CA TRP A 91 -3.39 -0.61 -13.21
C TRP A 91 -4.90 -0.64 -12.91
N GLY A 92 -5.28 -0.07 -11.79
CA GLY A 92 -6.69 0.08 -11.45
C GLY A 92 -6.89 0.33 -9.97
N VAL A 93 -8.05 0.87 -9.64
CA VAL A 93 -8.44 1.08 -8.23
C VAL A 93 -8.67 -0.28 -7.58
N ARG A 94 -7.97 -0.54 -6.48
CA ARG A 94 -7.98 -1.83 -5.81
C ARG A 94 -9.10 -1.91 -4.76
N SER A 95 -9.56 -3.13 -4.53
CA SER A 95 -10.52 -3.43 -3.47
C SER A 95 -9.80 -3.55 -2.13
N ILE A 96 -10.34 -2.91 -1.09
CA ILE A 96 -9.76 -3.02 0.25
C ILE A 96 -9.77 -4.47 0.74
N GLU A 97 -10.78 -5.25 0.40
CA GLU A 97 -10.86 -6.66 0.81
C GLU A 97 -9.72 -7.49 0.23
N GLU A 98 -9.33 -7.23 -1.01
CA GLU A 98 -8.19 -7.92 -1.62
C GLU A 98 -6.88 -7.52 -0.97
N VAL A 99 -6.73 -6.23 -0.66
CA VAL A 99 -5.54 -5.73 0.05
C VAL A 99 -5.45 -6.36 1.43
N MET A 100 -6.57 -6.49 2.12
CA MET A 100 -6.61 -7.14 3.45
C MET A 100 -6.19 -8.61 3.38
N ARG A 101 -6.56 -9.32 2.32
CA ARG A 101 -6.12 -10.71 2.15
C ARG A 101 -4.60 -10.80 1.98
N VAL A 102 -4.03 -9.91 1.19
CA VAL A 102 -2.56 -9.87 1.01
C VAL A 102 -1.87 -9.49 2.32
N SER A 103 -2.34 -8.44 2.98
CA SER A 103 -1.71 -7.97 4.22
C SER A 103 -1.67 -9.06 5.28
N LYS A 104 -2.77 -9.81 5.43
CA LYS A 104 -2.89 -10.87 6.42
C LYS A 104 -1.88 -11.99 6.17
N LYS A 105 -1.60 -12.32 4.92
CA LYS A 105 -0.59 -13.34 4.58
C LYS A 105 0.79 -12.96 5.07
N PHE A 106 1.07 -11.66 5.17
CA PHE A 106 2.38 -11.17 5.61
C PHE A 106 2.38 -10.67 7.05
N GLY A 107 1.32 -10.98 7.81
CA GLY A 107 1.27 -10.67 9.23
C GLY A 107 0.80 -9.27 9.57
N PHE A 108 0.11 -8.60 8.64
CA PHE A 108 -0.45 -7.27 8.88
C PHE A 108 -1.97 -7.32 8.88
N LEU A 109 -2.57 -6.74 9.91
CA LEU A 109 -4.01 -6.68 10.05
C LEU A 109 -4.51 -5.25 9.95
N LEU A 110 -5.59 -5.04 9.22
CA LEU A 110 -6.22 -3.73 9.15
C LEU A 110 -6.74 -3.35 10.53
N TYR A 111 -6.22 -2.25 11.04
CA TYR A 111 -6.56 -1.74 12.37
C TYR A 111 -7.62 -0.66 12.28
N LYS A 112 -7.43 0.30 11.37
CA LYS A 112 -8.29 1.47 11.31
C LYS A 112 -8.38 2.00 9.88
N THR A 113 -9.58 2.50 9.54
CA THR A 113 -9.85 3.16 8.27
C THR A 113 -10.43 4.53 8.57
N HIS A 114 -9.91 5.57 7.93
CA HIS A 114 -10.45 6.91 7.98
C HIS A 114 -10.95 7.33 6.60
N GLU A 115 -12.14 7.88 6.56
CA GLU A 115 -12.63 8.54 5.35
C GLU A 115 -11.89 9.86 5.19
N MET A 116 -11.40 10.11 3.98
CA MET A 116 -10.61 11.29 3.64
C MET A 116 -11.30 12.08 2.55
N PRO A 117 -10.93 13.36 2.36
CA PRO A 117 -11.53 14.17 1.29
C PRO A 117 -11.39 13.53 -0.09
N SER A 118 -12.32 13.86 -0.99
CA SER A 118 -12.34 13.43 -2.38
C SER A 118 -12.45 11.90 -2.54
N ASN A 119 -13.22 11.28 -1.66
CA ASN A 119 -13.53 9.84 -1.70
C ASN A 119 -12.29 8.95 -1.60
N ASN A 120 -11.29 9.42 -0.86
CA ASN A 120 -10.11 8.63 -0.50
C ASN A 120 -10.28 8.03 0.88
N PHE A 121 -9.43 7.07 1.18
CA PHE A 121 -9.34 6.44 2.50
C PHE A 121 -7.89 6.40 2.97
N SER A 122 -7.72 6.52 4.28
CA SER A 122 -6.47 6.16 4.95
C SER A 122 -6.68 4.83 5.65
N HIS A 123 -5.86 3.85 5.32
CA HIS A 123 -5.91 2.52 5.94
C HIS A 123 -4.63 2.26 6.71
N ILE A 124 -4.76 1.86 7.97
CA ILE A 124 -3.63 1.55 8.84
C ILE A 124 -3.62 0.06 9.13
N PHE A 125 -2.51 -0.61 8.75
CA PHE A 125 -2.31 -2.04 8.97
C PHE A 125 -1.19 -2.22 9.99
N TYR A 126 -1.48 -2.79 11.14
CA TYR A 126 -0.47 -3.08 12.15
C TYR A 126 0.16 -4.44 11.96
N LYS A 127 1.46 -4.50 12.22
CA LYS A 127 2.19 -5.76 12.20
C LYS A 127 1.78 -6.60 13.40
N SER A 128 1.26 -7.80 13.13
CA SER A 128 0.92 -8.75 14.17
C SER A 128 2.20 -9.27 14.83
N LYS A 129 2.19 -9.41 16.14
CA LYS A 129 3.32 -10.00 16.89
C LYS A 129 3.48 -11.49 16.60
N ARG A 130 2.45 -12.12 16.01
CA ARG A 130 2.53 -13.51 15.58
C ARG A 130 2.83 -13.55 14.10
N SER A 131 3.92 -14.14 13.78
CA SER A 131 4.29 -14.41 12.41
C SER A 131 3.59 -15.66 11.89
#